data_f7772335772e532d28b0f5b94a1cedac
#
_entry.id   f7772335772e532d28b0f5b94a1cedac
#
_cell.length_a   1.000
_cell.length_b   1.000
_cell.length_c   1.000
_cell.angle_alpha   90.00
_cell.angle_beta   90.00
_cell.angle_gamma   90.00
#
_symmetry.space_group_name_H-M   'P 1'
#
loop_
_entity.id
_entity.type
_entity.pdbx_description
1 polymer ?
#
loop_
_entity_poly.entity_id
_entity_poly.type
_entity_poly.pdbx_seq_one_letter_code
_entity_poly.pdbx_strand_id
1 'polypeptide(L)'
;MLVKGEGSQANNIFFGSTISNDGFPGETFDFCLSNPPFGTSWKKDLAAWGLTKKDDITDPRFQVTYRGEDFSLLPDIGDPQMLFLANNISKMKQDTPLGSRIVEVHNGSSLFTGKAGQGPSNLRQYIIEQDLLEAIVALPEKMFYNTGIGTYLWVLSNKKSAQRKGKVQLIDATTMKAPLRKNLGEKNGEVNAALRKKILDLYLAFDKADPEYSKVFENHEFGYWQVTMQQPKRDENGKILLDKKGNPVIDKERSGDTEIIPFTYEGGIDAFIQNEVH
;
A
#
# COMPACT_ATOMS: atom_id res chain seq x y z
N MET A 1 1.98 13.06 29.05
CA MET A 1 2.42 14.23 28.28
C MET A 1 1.26 15.06 27.75
N LEU A 2 0.19 14.47 27.27
CA LEU A 2 -1.02 15.14 26.77
C LEU A 2 -1.86 15.82 27.87
N VAL A 3 -1.74 15.38 29.11
CA VAL A 3 -2.47 15.92 30.28
C VAL A 3 -1.91 17.28 30.74
N LYS A 4 -0.80 17.75 30.20
CA LYS A 4 -0.19 19.05 30.54
C LYS A 4 -0.47 20.16 29.51
N GLY A 5 -1.23 19.84 28.45
CA GLY A 5 -1.70 20.83 27.50
C GLY A 5 -2.88 21.63 28.08
N GLU A 6 -3.20 22.75 27.49
CA GLU A 6 -4.41 23.51 27.78
C GLU A 6 -5.63 22.61 27.61
N GLY A 7 -6.64 22.74 28.47
CA GLY A 7 -7.79 21.82 28.56
C GLY A 7 -8.52 21.60 27.24
N SER A 8 -8.45 22.54 26.29
CA SER A 8 -9.00 22.42 24.93
C SER A 8 -8.32 21.32 24.09
N GLN A 9 -7.05 21.02 24.30
CA GLN A 9 -6.32 19.98 23.56
C GLN A 9 -6.78 18.56 23.90
N ALA A 10 -7.34 18.35 25.09
CA ALA A 10 -7.88 17.05 25.49
C ALA A 10 -9.10 16.64 24.64
N ASN A 11 -9.86 17.60 24.13
CA ASN A 11 -11.02 17.37 23.26
C ASN A 11 -10.61 16.83 21.88
N ASN A 12 -9.36 16.95 21.52
CA ASN A 12 -8.81 16.42 20.25
C ASN A 12 -8.29 14.99 20.40
N ILE A 13 -8.49 14.37 21.57
CA ILE A 13 -8.08 12.98 21.84
C ILE A 13 -9.33 12.13 21.92
N PHE A 14 -9.46 11.21 20.98
CA PHE A 14 -10.57 10.27 20.95
C PHE A 14 -10.09 8.88 21.34
N PHE A 15 -10.80 8.26 22.29
CA PHE A 15 -10.57 6.87 22.70
C PHE A 15 -11.53 5.94 21.98
N GLY A 16 -11.01 5.04 21.18
CA GLY A 16 -11.79 4.07 20.42
C GLY A 16 -11.02 3.48 19.26
N SER A 17 -11.67 2.66 18.46
CA SER A 17 -11.08 2.17 17.23
C SER A 17 -11.25 3.21 16.13
N THR A 18 -10.15 3.61 15.51
CA THR A 18 -10.14 4.49 14.34
C THR A 18 -10.93 3.87 13.16
N ILE A 19 -10.98 2.55 13.09
CA ILE A 19 -11.61 1.83 11.98
C ILE A 19 -13.12 1.78 12.16
N SER A 20 -13.62 1.17 13.24
CA SER A 20 -15.04 0.96 13.45
C SER A 20 -15.76 2.11 14.14
N ASN A 21 -15.04 3.06 14.72
CA ASN A 21 -15.60 4.20 15.45
C ASN A 21 -14.75 5.46 15.20
N ASP A 22 -14.95 6.08 14.04
CA ASP A 22 -14.24 7.30 13.65
C ASP A 22 -14.55 8.44 14.63
N GLY A 23 -13.56 8.87 15.42
CA GLY A 23 -13.69 9.96 16.36
C GLY A 23 -13.76 11.35 15.72
N PHE A 24 -13.48 11.46 14.41
CA PHE A 24 -13.41 12.72 13.68
C PHE A 24 -14.13 12.62 12.32
N PRO A 25 -15.42 12.26 12.29
CA PRO A 25 -16.16 12.09 11.06
C PRO A 25 -16.26 13.42 10.31
N GLY A 26 -15.91 13.40 9.01
CA GLY A 26 -15.92 14.60 8.16
C GLY A 26 -14.78 15.58 8.37
N GLU A 27 -13.94 15.39 9.39
CA GLU A 27 -12.76 16.23 9.59
C GLU A 27 -11.63 15.87 8.61
N THR A 28 -10.89 16.90 8.19
CA THR A 28 -9.73 16.76 7.32
C THR A 28 -8.51 17.45 7.92
N PHE A 29 -7.32 16.93 7.61
CA PHE A 29 -6.08 17.33 8.27
C PHE A 29 -4.99 17.67 7.24
N ASP A 30 -4.10 18.61 7.60
CA ASP A 30 -2.93 18.97 6.80
C ASP A 30 -1.85 17.87 6.88
N PHE A 31 -1.74 17.23 8.05
CA PHE A 31 -0.77 16.16 8.29
C PHE A 31 -1.42 14.99 9.03
N CYS A 32 -1.23 13.78 8.50
CA CYS A 32 -1.58 12.54 9.16
C CYS A 32 -0.30 11.76 9.44
N LEU A 33 -0.06 11.46 10.72
CA LEU A 33 1.07 10.63 11.16
C LEU A 33 0.51 9.40 11.85
N SER A 34 0.86 8.21 11.37
CA SER A 34 0.28 6.96 11.84
C SER A 34 1.34 5.86 11.98
N ASN A 35 1.18 5.08 13.03
CA ASN A 35 1.89 3.81 13.24
C ASN A 35 0.84 2.76 13.62
N PRO A 36 0.10 2.24 12.63
CA PRO A 36 -0.98 1.30 12.87
C PRO A 36 -0.48 -0.05 13.36
N PRO A 37 -1.33 -0.85 14.04
CA PRO A 37 -1.01 -2.23 14.29
C PRO A 37 -0.95 -3.00 12.97
N PHE A 38 0.06 -3.87 12.82
CA PHE A 38 0.17 -4.79 11.69
C PHE A 38 0.29 -6.23 12.18
N GLY A 39 -0.14 -7.19 11.34
CA GLY A 39 -0.15 -8.60 11.70
C GLY A 39 -1.20 -8.96 12.77
N THR A 40 -2.23 -8.13 12.96
CA THR A 40 -3.34 -8.38 13.89
C THR A 40 -4.67 -8.40 13.13
N SER A 41 -5.62 -9.19 13.64
CA SER A 41 -6.95 -9.26 13.00
C SER A 41 -7.81 -8.07 13.41
N TRP A 42 -8.49 -7.43 12.43
CA TRP A 42 -9.49 -6.40 12.64
C TRP A 42 -10.94 -6.95 12.67
N LYS A 43 -11.08 -8.26 12.92
CA LYS A 43 -12.39 -8.93 13.04
C LYS A 43 -13.30 -8.31 14.12
N LYS A 44 -12.70 -7.70 15.16
CA LYS A 44 -13.44 -6.98 16.19
C LYS A 44 -14.12 -5.73 15.65
N ASP A 45 -13.48 -5.04 14.71
CA ASP A 45 -14.05 -3.86 14.06
C ASP A 45 -15.22 -4.24 13.16
N LEU A 46 -15.09 -5.35 12.41
CA LEU A 46 -16.18 -5.89 11.62
C LEU A 46 -17.41 -6.24 12.51
N ALA A 47 -17.17 -6.89 13.64
CA ALA A 47 -18.23 -7.18 14.60
C ALA A 47 -18.85 -5.91 15.23
N ALA A 48 -18.05 -4.86 15.45
CA ALA A 48 -18.55 -3.59 15.98
C ALA A 48 -19.49 -2.87 14.98
N TRP A 49 -19.35 -3.09 13.70
CA TRP A 49 -20.32 -2.66 12.68
C TRP A 49 -21.56 -3.56 12.60
N GLY A 50 -21.63 -4.65 13.39
CA GLY A 50 -22.71 -5.65 13.31
C GLY A 50 -22.62 -6.55 12.07
N LEU A 51 -21.46 -6.61 11.42
CA LEU A 51 -21.24 -7.35 10.18
C LEU A 51 -20.47 -8.65 10.41
N THR A 52 -20.67 -9.61 9.52
CA THR A 52 -19.95 -10.89 9.52
C THR A 52 -19.01 -11.05 8.33
N LYS A 53 -19.27 -10.33 7.25
CA LYS A 53 -18.48 -10.35 6.03
C LYS A 53 -17.92 -8.95 5.74
N LYS A 54 -16.66 -8.88 5.31
CA LYS A 54 -16.02 -7.61 4.95
C LYS A 54 -16.68 -6.94 3.74
N ASP A 55 -17.21 -7.75 2.83
CA ASP A 55 -17.83 -7.25 1.58
C ASP A 55 -19.17 -6.53 1.82
N ASP A 56 -19.75 -6.65 3.03
CA ASP A 56 -20.95 -5.93 3.45
C ASP A 56 -20.64 -4.51 4.00
N ILE A 57 -19.36 -4.13 4.09
CA ILE A 57 -18.95 -2.81 4.57
C ILE A 57 -19.24 -1.76 3.50
N THR A 58 -19.99 -0.74 3.86
CA THR A 58 -20.37 0.40 3.00
C THR A 58 -19.74 1.72 3.43
N ASP A 59 -18.76 1.68 4.34
CA ASP A 59 -18.08 2.87 4.83
C ASP A 59 -17.31 3.57 3.68
N PRO A 60 -17.60 4.85 3.38
CA PRO A 60 -17.01 5.55 2.24
C PRO A 60 -15.50 5.77 2.35
N ARG A 61 -14.91 5.57 3.52
CA ARG A 61 -13.45 5.60 3.68
C ARG A 61 -12.77 4.41 3.00
N PHE A 62 -13.49 3.31 2.82
CA PHE A 62 -12.99 2.02 2.34
C PHE A 62 -13.64 1.56 1.03
N GLN A 63 -14.71 2.22 0.61
CA GLN A 63 -15.36 2.02 -0.66
C GLN A 63 -15.33 3.36 -1.41
N VAL A 64 -14.62 3.40 -2.52
CA VAL A 64 -14.46 4.63 -3.31
C VAL A 64 -15.00 4.40 -4.72
N THR A 65 -15.56 5.43 -5.33
CA THR A 65 -15.85 5.39 -6.77
C THR A 65 -14.59 5.81 -7.51
N TYR A 66 -14.07 4.92 -8.33
CA TYR A 66 -12.87 5.16 -9.10
C TYR A 66 -13.09 4.73 -10.56
N ARG A 67 -12.82 5.64 -11.52
CA ARG A 67 -13.07 5.42 -12.96
C ARG A 67 -14.52 5.04 -13.30
N GLY A 68 -15.49 5.48 -12.46
CA GLY A 68 -16.92 5.20 -12.64
C GLY A 68 -17.38 3.85 -12.10
N GLU A 69 -16.51 3.12 -11.41
CA GLU A 69 -16.82 1.84 -10.78
C GLU A 69 -16.63 1.92 -9.25
N ASP A 70 -17.36 1.09 -8.51
CA ASP A 70 -17.17 0.93 -7.09
C ASP A 70 -15.87 0.14 -6.84
N PHE A 71 -14.97 0.74 -6.08
CA PHE A 71 -13.62 0.25 -5.88
C PHE A 71 -13.35 0.01 -4.39
N SER A 72 -13.27 -1.27 -4.01
CA SER A 72 -13.04 -1.65 -2.62
C SER A 72 -11.56 -1.58 -2.26
N LEU A 73 -11.26 -0.87 -1.16
CA LEU A 73 -9.92 -0.74 -0.57
C LEU A 73 -9.72 -1.68 0.63
N LEU A 74 -10.70 -2.55 0.92
CA LEU A 74 -10.71 -3.41 2.11
C LEU A 74 -9.65 -4.52 2.00
N PRO A 75 -8.66 -4.58 2.91
CA PRO A 75 -7.68 -5.65 2.96
C PRO A 75 -8.29 -6.94 3.53
N ASP A 76 -7.48 -7.99 3.59
CA ASP A 76 -7.84 -9.19 4.33
C ASP A 76 -7.91 -8.92 5.83
N ILE A 77 -8.78 -9.69 6.52
CA ILE A 77 -9.09 -9.48 7.96
C ILE A 77 -7.86 -9.64 8.86
N GLY A 78 -6.80 -10.29 8.38
CA GLY A 78 -5.57 -10.53 9.15
C GLY A 78 -4.60 -9.34 9.23
N ASP A 79 -4.79 -8.28 8.43
CA ASP A 79 -3.84 -7.17 8.39
C ASP A 79 -4.54 -5.81 8.19
N PRO A 80 -4.70 -5.00 9.25
CA PRO A 80 -5.44 -3.74 9.20
C PRO A 80 -4.62 -2.55 8.68
N GLN A 81 -3.30 -2.66 8.50
CA GLN A 81 -2.46 -1.49 8.18
C GLN A 81 -2.97 -0.71 6.96
N MET A 82 -3.44 -1.40 5.93
CA MET A 82 -3.99 -0.76 4.73
C MET A 82 -5.34 -0.06 4.98
N LEU A 83 -6.12 -0.49 6.01
CA LEU A 83 -7.32 0.26 6.42
C LEU A 83 -6.97 1.61 7.06
N PHE A 84 -5.91 1.65 7.88
CA PHE A 84 -5.45 2.91 8.45
C PHE A 84 -4.98 3.87 7.37
N LEU A 85 -4.26 3.37 6.36
CA LEU A 85 -3.84 4.17 5.23
C LEU A 85 -5.04 4.70 4.43
N ALA A 86 -6.04 3.87 4.13
CA ALA A 86 -7.28 4.29 3.47
C ALA A 86 -8.04 5.35 4.29
N ASN A 87 -8.15 5.15 5.61
CA ASN A 87 -8.71 6.14 6.51
C ASN A 87 -7.96 7.47 6.45
N ASN A 88 -6.63 7.45 6.49
CA ASN A 88 -5.82 8.68 6.42
C ASN A 88 -5.98 9.38 5.07
N ILE A 89 -6.08 8.64 3.97
CA ILE A 89 -6.34 9.19 2.64
C ILE A 89 -7.70 9.89 2.59
N SER A 90 -8.75 9.30 3.18
CA SER A 90 -10.08 9.91 3.24
C SER A 90 -10.12 11.23 4.02
N LYS A 91 -9.13 11.46 4.87
CA LYS A 91 -9.00 12.67 5.71
C LYS A 91 -8.01 13.71 5.15
N MET A 92 -7.56 13.55 3.92
CA MET A 92 -6.73 14.56 3.28
C MET A 92 -7.57 15.79 2.88
N LYS A 93 -7.08 16.99 3.20
CA LYS A 93 -7.65 18.24 2.66
C LYS A 93 -7.43 18.31 1.15
N GLN A 94 -8.48 18.61 0.40
CA GLN A 94 -8.42 18.63 -1.07
C GLN A 94 -8.08 20.02 -1.62
N ASP A 95 -8.81 21.04 -1.22
CA ASP A 95 -8.80 22.35 -1.87
C ASP A 95 -7.95 23.39 -1.13
N THR A 96 -6.74 22.99 -0.70
CA THR A 96 -5.80 23.92 -0.06
C THR A 96 -4.51 24.06 -0.88
N PRO A 97 -3.81 25.22 -0.78
CA PRO A 97 -2.55 25.41 -1.53
C PRO A 97 -1.48 24.38 -1.21
N LEU A 98 -1.40 23.92 0.04
CA LEU A 98 -0.41 22.94 0.50
C LEU A 98 -0.90 21.50 0.38
N GLY A 99 -2.21 21.27 0.24
CA GLY A 99 -2.81 19.94 0.32
C GLY A 99 -2.59 19.30 1.68
N SER A 100 -2.49 17.98 1.66
CA SER A 100 -2.19 17.16 2.85
C SER A 100 -1.01 16.26 2.61
N ARG A 101 -0.37 15.86 3.71
CA ARG A 101 0.70 14.86 3.71
C ARG A 101 0.45 13.78 4.75
N ILE A 102 0.62 12.53 4.34
CA ILE A 102 0.54 11.36 5.22
C ILE A 102 1.94 10.79 5.36
N VAL A 103 2.32 10.40 6.57
CA VAL A 103 3.46 9.51 6.81
C VAL A 103 2.99 8.38 7.71
N GLU A 104 3.05 7.17 7.19
CA GLU A 104 2.57 5.98 7.89
C GLU A 104 3.62 4.88 7.88
N VAL A 105 3.75 4.19 9.04
CA VAL A 105 4.66 3.04 9.18
C VAL A 105 3.94 1.77 8.77
N HIS A 106 4.53 0.99 7.89
CA HIS A 106 4.02 -0.31 7.44
C HIS A 106 5.07 -1.40 7.60
N ASN A 107 4.64 -2.65 7.68
CA ASN A 107 5.51 -3.79 7.46
C ASN A 107 5.62 -4.10 5.95
N GLY A 108 6.48 -5.06 5.57
CA GLY A 108 6.73 -5.40 4.18
C GLY A 108 5.51 -5.97 3.44
N SER A 109 4.53 -6.56 4.14
CA SER A 109 3.35 -7.16 3.50
C SER A 109 2.55 -6.14 2.69
N SER A 110 2.52 -4.88 3.13
CA SER A 110 1.83 -3.79 2.43
C SER A 110 2.31 -3.56 0.99
N LEU A 111 3.54 -3.96 0.68
CA LEU A 111 4.16 -3.76 -0.62
C LEU A 111 3.68 -4.76 -1.69
N PHE A 112 3.27 -5.97 -1.30
CA PHE A 112 3.03 -7.05 -2.26
C PHE A 112 1.77 -7.89 -2.00
N THR A 113 1.14 -7.84 -0.82
CA THR A 113 -0.06 -8.65 -0.55
C THR A 113 -1.27 -8.24 -1.39
N GLY A 114 -2.17 -9.19 -1.60
CA GLY A 114 -3.38 -9.01 -2.40
C GLY A 114 -3.13 -9.24 -3.90
N LYS A 115 -4.02 -10.03 -4.51
CA LYS A 115 -4.04 -10.22 -5.97
C LYS A 115 -4.63 -8.98 -6.64
N ALA A 116 -4.39 -8.80 -7.93
CA ALA A 116 -5.01 -7.76 -8.73
C ALA A 116 -6.55 -7.79 -8.57
N GLY A 117 -7.16 -6.63 -8.40
CA GLY A 117 -8.59 -6.50 -8.14
C GLY A 117 -9.01 -6.76 -6.69
N GLN A 118 -8.09 -6.97 -5.75
CA GLN A 118 -8.36 -7.14 -4.32
C GLN A 118 -7.88 -5.95 -3.50
N GLY A 119 -8.47 -5.73 -2.33
CA GLY A 119 -8.32 -4.55 -1.50
C GLY A 119 -6.92 -3.97 -1.36
N PRO A 120 -5.87 -4.71 -0.89
CA PRO A 120 -4.52 -4.16 -0.78
C PRO A 120 -3.93 -3.76 -2.12
N SER A 121 -4.14 -4.56 -3.18
CA SER A 121 -3.71 -4.23 -4.54
C SER A 121 -4.48 -3.04 -5.09
N ASN A 122 -5.80 -2.99 -4.86
CA ASN A 122 -6.65 -1.86 -5.25
C ASN A 122 -6.20 -0.57 -4.58
N LEU A 123 -5.86 -0.60 -3.28
CA LEU A 123 -5.38 0.59 -2.59
C LEU A 123 -4.04 1.07 -3.16
N ARG A 124 -3.10 0.16 -3.44
CA ARG A 124 -1.84 0.53 -4.11
C ARG A 124 -2.08 1.13 -5.50
N GLN A 125 -2.96 0.51 -6.29
CA GLN A 125 -3.35 1.03 -7.61
C GLN A 125 -3.93 2.43 -7.47
N TYR A 126 -4.89 2.63 -6.57
CA TYR A 126 -5.52 3.92 -6.32
C TYR A 126 -4.48 5.00 -5.94
N ILE A 127 -3.57 4.69 -5.02
CA ILE A 127 -2.51 5.60 -4.56
C ILE A 127 -1.57 6.00 -5.68
N ILE A 128 -1.16 5.05 -6.52
CA ILE A 128 -0.25 5.30 -7.65
C ILE A 128 -0.95 6.09 -8.76
N GLU A 129 -2.15 5.68 -9.15
CA GLU A 129 -2.89 6.30 -10.26
C GLU A 129 -3.45 7.68 -9.91
N GLN A 130 -3.77 7.92 -8.62
CA GLN A 130 -4.10 9.25 -8.10
C GLN A 130 -2.85 10.12 -7.82
N ASP A 131 -1.67 9.59 -8.13
CA ASP A 131 -0.39 10.26 -7.91
C ASP A 131 -0.17 10.76 -6.48
N LEU A 132 -0.60 9.95 -5.48
CA LEU A 132 -0.48 10.32 -4.07
C LEU A 132 0.87 9.90 -3.47
N LEU A 133 1.46 8.77 -3.88
CA LEU A 133 2.68 8.24 -3.29
C LEU A 133 3.91 9.06 -3.69
N GLU A 134 4.52 9.78 -2.74
CA GLU A 134 5.76 10.53 -2.96
C GLU A 134 7.00 9.68 -2.77
N ALA A 135 7.03 8.88 -1.70
CA ALA A 135 8.19 8.05 -1.38
C ALA A 135 7.84 6.86 -0.49
N ILE A 136 8.69 5.84 -0.55
CA ILE A 136 8.78 4.76 0.44
C ILE A 136 10.21 4.73 0.96
N VAL A 137 10.36 4.74 2.29
CA VAL A 137 11.66 4.64 2.98
C VAL A 137 11.73 3.31 3.69
N ALA A 138 12.64 2.42 3.28
CA ALA A 138 12.93 1.19 3.99
C ALA A 138 13.75 1.51 5.23
N LEU A 139 13.25 1.17 6.42
CA LEU A 139 13.92 1.40 7.69
C LEU A 139 14.74 0.17 8.11
N PRO A 140 15.74 0.34 8.99
CA PRO A 140 16.46 -0.78 9.55
C PRO A 140 15.55 -1.73 10.33
N GLU A 141 15.89 -3.01 10.36
CA GLU A 141 15.23 -3.98 11.23
C GLU A 141 15.43 -3.66 12.72
N LYS A 142 14.53 -4.17 13.57
CA LYS A 142 14.58 -4.02 15.02
C LYS A 142 14.57 -2.56 15.50
N MET A 143 13.78 -1.73 14.80
CA MET A 143 13.59 -0.32 15.16
C MET A 143 12.49 -0.12 16.20
N PHE A 144 11.60 -1.08 16.38
CA PHE A 144 10.45 -1.03 17.27
C PHE A 144 10.57 -2.03 18.42
N TYR A 145 9.91 -1.71 19.55
CA TYR A 145 10.04 -2.46 20.80
C TYR A 145 9.62 -3.93 20.68
N ASN A 146 8.50 -4.21 20.00
CA ASN A 146 7.86 -5.53 19.97
C ASN A 146 8.00 -6.27 18.64
N THR A 147 8.85 -5.79 17.73
CA THR A 147 9.01 -6.43 16.43
C THR A 147 10.43 -6.33 15.90
N GLY A 148 10.92 -7.45 15.39
CA GLY A 148 12.23 -7.52 14.71
C GLY A 148 12.17 -7.31 13.21
N ILE A 149 10.95 -7.19 12.62
CA ILE A 149 10.76 -7.12 11.18
C ILE A 149 11.19 -5.78 10.59
N GLY A 150 11.53 -5.78 9.30
CA GLY A 150 11.72 -4.57 8.51
C GLY A 150 10.42 -3.78 8.37
N THR A 151 10.53 -2.47 8.46
CA THR A 151 9.40 -1.55 8.35
C THR A 151 9.68 -0.47 7.32
N TYR A 152 8.62 0.12 6.80
CA TYR A 152 8.66 1.07 5.71
C TYR A 152 7.84 2.31 6.07
N LEU A 153 8.37 3.49 5.80
CA LEU A 153 7.61 4.72 5.87
C LEU A 153 6.99 4.97 4.49
N TRP A 154 5.66 5.02 4.46
CA TRP A 154 4.93 5.47 3.29
C TRP A 154 4.67 6.96 3.40
N VAL A 155 5.14 7.72 2.42
CA VAL A 155 4.97 9.18 2.36
C VAL A 155 4.03 9.50 1.20
N LEU A 156 2.86 10.01 1.52
CA LEU A 156 1.86 10.41 0.54
C LEU A 156 1.61 11.92 0.59
N SER A 157 1.26 12.49 -0.55
CA SER A 157 0.81 13.87 -0.68
C SER A 157 -0.17 14.00 -1.84
N ASN A 158 -1.24 14.75 -1.67
CA ASN A 158 -2.14 15.13 -2.76
C ASN A 158 -1.73 16.46 -3.44
N LYS A 159 -0.56 16.99 -3.09
CA LYS A 159 0.04 18.20 -3.68
C LYS A 159 1.54 18.00 -3.92
N LYS A 160 1.89 17.01 -4.73
CA LYS A 160 3.27 16.81 -5.14
C LYS A 160 3.84 18.05 -5.85
N SER A 161 5.12 18.34 -5.60
CA SER A 161 5.85 19.35 -6.38
C SER A 161 5.96 18.93 -7.85
N ALA A 162 6.17 19.89 -8.76
CA ALA A 162 6.21 19.62 -10.19
C ALA A 162 7.24 18.51 -10.57
N GLN A 163 8.40 18.49 -9.92
CA GLN A 163 9.45 17.49 -10.16
C GLN A 163 9.08 16.07 -9.69
N ARG A 164 8.12 15.95 -8.74
CA ARG A 164 7.67 14.66 -8.17
C ARG A 164 6.40 14.11 -8.80
N LYS A 165 5.71 14.90 -9.63
CA LYS A 165 4.49 14.45 -10.30
C LYS A 165 4.77 13.25 -11.19
N GLY A 166 3.90 12.23 -11.08
CA GLY A 166 4.02 10.99 -11.83
C GLY A 166 5.16 10.07 -11.39
N LYS A 167 5.82 10.37 -10.25
CA LYS A 167 7.03 9.66 -9.80
C LYS A 167 6.95 9.26 -8.35
N VAL A 168 7.67 8.19 -8.02
CA VAL A 168 7.85 7.68 -6.66
C VAL A 168 9.34 7.53 -6.36
N GLN A 169 9.77 8.01 -5.20
CA GLN A 169 11.13 7.83 -4.72
C GLN A 169 11.19 6.64 -3.75
N LEU A 170 12.09 5.69 -3.99
CA LEU A 170 12.42 4.62 -3.06
C LEU A 170 13.74 4.94 -2.38
N ILE A 171 13.76 4.90 -1.04
CA ILE A 171 14.95 5.21 -0.23
C ILE A 171 15.29 3.99 0.63
N ASP A 172 16.50 3.48 0.47
CA ASP A 172 17.05 2.42 1.30
C ASP A 172 17.82 3.02 2.48
N ALA A 173 17.19 2.99 3.64
CA ALA A 173 17.80 3.38 4.91
C ALA A 173 18.07 2.17 5.82
N THR A 174 18.02 0.94 5.31
CA THR A 174 18.14 -0.30 6.09
C THR A 174 19.44 -0.39 6.89
N THR A 175 20.51 0.24 6.42
CA THR A 175 21.81 0.30 7.10
C THR A 175 21.97 1.52 8.02
N MET A 176 21.01 2.46 8.00
CA MET A 176 21.10 3.74 8.73
C MET A 176 20.61 3.59 10.18
N LYS A 177 21.36 2.84 10.99
CA LYS A 177 21.03 2.53 12.38
C LYS A 177 22.22 2.80 13.30
N ALA A 178 21.99 3.55 14.36
CA ALA A 178 22.91 3.67 15.48
C ALA A 178 22.55 2.64 16.55
N PRO A 179 23.50 1.86 17.09
CA PRO A 179 23.21 0.87 18.11
C PRO A 179 22.79 1.52 19.43
N LEU A 180 21.84 0.91 20.13
CA LEU A 180 21.52 1.30 21.50
C LEU A 180 22.54 0.76 22.48
N ARG A 181 22.80 1.50 23.56
CA ARG A 181 23.65 1.03 24.67
C ARG A 181 23.05 -0.24 25.34
N LYS A 182 21.73 -0.34 25.38
CA LYS A 182 20.97 -1.48 25.91
C LYS A 182 19.73 -1.68 25.06
N ASN A 183 19.46 -2.92 24.69
CA ASN A 183 18.26 -3.26 23.93
C ASN A 183 16.99 -2.97 24.73
N LEU A 184 15.93 -2.57 24.03
CA LEU A 184 14.60 -2.35 24.56
C LEU A 184 13.65 -3.36 23.88
N GLY A 185 13.50 -4.55 24.48
CA GLY A 185 12.86 -5.67 23.80
C GLY A 185 13.62 -6.05 22.52
N GLU A 186 12.93 -6.18 21.41
CA GLU A 186 13.53 -6.45 20.09
C GLU A 186 14.31 -5.26 19.53
N LYS A 187 14.01 -4.05 19.99
CA LYS A 187 14.68 -2.83 19.52
C LYS A 187 16.13 -2.79 19.99
N ASN A 188 17.07 -2.80 19.04
CA ASN A 188 18.51 -2.79 19.29
C ASN A 188 19.24 -1.56 18.71
N GLY A 189 18.53 -0.67 18.06
CA GLY A 189 19.09 0.53 17.46
C GLY A 189 18.08 1.65 17.31
N GLU A 190 18.56 2.79 16.84
CA GLU A 190 17.73 3.96 16.56
C GLU A 190 18.23 4.70 15.31
N VAL A 191 17.32 5.39 14.64
CA VAL A 191 17.66 6.42 13.65
C VAL A 191 17.85 7.73 14.43
N ASN A 192 19.08 8.03 14.82
CA ASN A 192 19.42 9.23 15.58
C ASN A 192 19.27 10.51 14.73
N ALA A 193 19.51 11.69 15.32
CA ALA A 193 19.30 12.96 14.65
C ALA A 193 20.12 13.11 13.35
N ALA A 194 21.35 12.64 13.32
CA ALA A 194 22.22 12.70 12.13
C ALA A 194 21.71 11.79 11.01
N LEU A 195 21.27 10.57 11.36
CA LEU A 195 20.72 9.63 10.40
C LEU A 195 19.34 10.09 9.88
N ARG A 196 18.49 10.66 10.75
CA ARG A 196 17.23 11.30 10.31
C ARG A 196 17.49 12.42 9.32
N LYS A 197 18.50 13.26 9.60
CA LYS A 197 18.90 14.30 8.66
C LYS A 197 19.38 13.74 7.34
N LYS A 198 20.21 12.67 7.34
CA LYS A 198 20.65 12.00 6.11
C LYS A 198 19.48 11.47 5.28
N ILE A 199 18.51 10.80 5.92
CA ILE A 199 17.30 10.31 5.22
C ILE A 199 16.49 11.48 4.65
N LEU A 200 16.32 12.55 5.42
CA LEU A 200 15.63 13.75 4.95
C LEU A 200 16.36 14.42 3.78
N ASP A 201 17.68 14.52 3.82
CA ASP A 201 18.50 15.08 2.75
C ASP A 201 18.35 14.24 1.46
N LEU A 202 18.36 12.91 1.56
CA LEU A 202 18.09 12.00 0.43
C LEU A 202 16.68 12.23 -0.15
N TYR A 203 15.67 12.34 0.71
CA TYR A 203 14.29 12.62 0.28
C TYR A 203 14.19 13.97 -0.43
N LEU A 204 14.81 15.02 0.10
CA LEU A 204 14.78 16.37 -0.47
C LEU A 204 15.58 16.48 -1.77
N ALA A 205 16.70 15.77 -1.87
CA ALA A 205 17.53 15.75 -3.07
C ALA A 205 16.83 15.08 -4.27
N PHE A 206 15.87 14.19 -4.01
CA PHE A 206 15.02 13.50 -4.99
C PHE A 206 15.83 12.76 -6.08
N ASP A 207 15.77 13.24 -7.33
CA ASP A 207 16.50 12.69 -8.50
C ASP A 207 18.01 12.96 -8.49
N LYS A 208 18.45 13.85 -7.59
CA LYS A 208 19.87 14.16 -7.34
C LYS A 208 20.43 13.46 -6.10
N ALA A 209 19.62 12.62 -5.46
CA ALA A 209 20.05 11.85 -4.31
C ALA A 209 21.09 10.81 -4.72
N ASP A 210 21.92 10.41 -3.74
CA ASP A 210 22.90 9.34 -3.92
C ASP A 210 22.22 8.06 -4.40
N PRO A 211 22.58 7.54 -5.59
CA PRO A 211 21.95 6.37 -6.20
C PRO A 211 22.22 5.06 -5.44
N GLU A 212 23.17 5.04 -4.52
CA GLU A 212 23.37 3.92 -3.59
C GLU A 212 22.19 3.76 -2.64
N TYR A 213 21.56 4.88 -2.23
CA TYR A 213 20.49 4.88 -1.23
C TYR A 213 19.12 5.27 -1.80
N SER A 214 19.04 5.83 -2.99
CA SER A 214 17.78 6.36 -3.49
C SER A 214 17.64 6.18 -4.99
N LYS A 215 16.45 5.74 -5.41
CA LYS A 215 16.06 5.66 -6.83
C LYS A 215 14.67 6.26 -7.01
N VAL A 216 14.46 6.87 -8.17
CA VAL A 216 13.18 7.44 -8.59
C VAL A 216 12.63 6.62 -9.75
N PHE A 217 11.36 6.29 -9.68
CA PHE A 217 10.63 5.49 -10.66
C PHE A 217 9.41 6.26 -11.15
N GLU A 218 9.02 6.06 -12.39
CA GLU A 218 7.75 6.56 -12.91
C GLU A 218 6.59 5.71 -12.36
N ASN A 219 5.41 6.31 -12.14
CA ASN A 219 4.25 5.59 -11.60
C ASN A 219 3.88 4.34 -12.40
N HIS A 220 4.02 4.38 -13.74
CA HIS A 220 3.68 3.25 -14.61
C HIS A 220 4.60 2.04 -14.43
N GLU A 221 5.81 2.21 -13.91
CA GLU A 221 6.75 1.10 -13.65
C GLU A 221 6.29 0.17 -12.53
N PHE A 222 5.34 0.62 -11.69
CA PHE A 222 4.72 -0.22 -10.65
C PHE A 222 3.49 -0.99 -11.16
N GLY A 223 3.05 -0.71 -12.37
CA GLY A 223 1.87 -1.34 -12.97
C GLY A 223 2.18 -2.71 -13.55
N TYR A 224 1.18 -3.58 -13.52
CA TYR A 224 1.25 -4.91 -14.12
C TYR A 224 -0.14 -5.39 -14.55
N TRP A 225 -0.16 -6.29 -15.53
CA TRP A 225 -1.33 -7.10 -15.84
C TRP A 225 -1.23 -8.44 -15.11
N GLN A 226 -2.34 -8.89 -14.57
CA GLN A 226 -2.50 -10.25 -14.12
C GLN A 226 -3.32 -11.01 -15.16
N VAL A 227 -2.70 -11.98 -15.83
CA VAL A 227 -3.31 -12.76 -16.91
C VAL A 227 -3.56 -14.17 -16.41
N THR A 228 -4.78 -14.68 -16.60
CA THR A 228 -5.07 -16.08 -16.31
C THR A 228 -4.99 -16.88 -17.61
N MET A 229 -4.10 -17.86 -17.62
CA MET A 229 -3.89 -18.72 -18.78
C MET A 229 -5.02 -19.76 -18.87
N GLN A 230 -5.63 -19.84 -20.05
CA GLN A 230 -6.62 -20.86 -20.35
C GLN A 230 -6.15 -21.71 -21.52
N GLN A 231 -5.98 -23.00 -21.30
CA GLN A 231 -5.60 -23.93 -22.35
C GLN A 231 -6.84 -24.71 -22.84
N PRO A 232 -7.07 -24.80 -24.16
CA PRO A 232 -8.15 -25.61 -24.70
C PRO A 232 -7.83 -27.11 -24.61
N LYS A 233 -8.83 -27.93 -24.27
CA LYS A 233 -8.72 -29.38 -24.41
C LYS A 233 -8.50 -29.76 -25.86
N ARG A 234 -7.63 -30.78 -26.06
CA ARG A 234 -7.35 -31.34 -27.37
C ARG A 234 -7.72 -32.82 -27.39
N ASP A 235 -8.13 -33.32 -28.54
CA ASP A 235 -8.31 -34.75 -28.77
C ASP A 235 -6.96 -35.47 -28.97
N GLU A 236 -7.00 -36.79 -29.19
CA GLU A 236 -5.82 -37.62 -29.41
C GLU A 236 -4.98 -37.23 -30.64
N ASN A 237 -5.59 -36.46 -31.57
CA ASN A 237 -4.93 -35.94 -32.77
C ASN A 237 -4.45 -34.48 -32.60
N GLY A 238 -4.55 -33.93 -31.38
CA GLY A 238 -4.14 -32.56 -31.07
C GLY A 238 -5.13 -31.47 -31.50
N LYS A 239 -6.32 -31.84 -32.00
CA LYS A 239 -7.34 -30.89 -32.43
C LYS A 239 -8.11 -30.35 -31.22
N ILE A 240 -8.37 -29.02 -31.20
CA ILE A 240 -9.13 -28.37 -30.15
C ILE A 240 -10.56 -28.91 -30.10
N LEU A 241 -11.00 -29.33 -28.92
CA LEU A 241 -12.39 -29.72 -28.68
C LEU A 241 -13.27 -28.48 -28.56
N LEU A 242 -14.40 -28.46 -29.26
CA LEU A 242 -15.36 -27.36 -29.21
C LEU A 242 -16.64 -27.80 -28.47
N ASP A 243 -17.25 -26.88 -27.77
CA ASP A 243 -18.60 -27.08 -27.17
C ASP A 243 -19.72 -27.02 -28.23
N LYS A 244 -20.98 -27.22 -27.79
CA LYS A 244 -22.14 -27.15 -28.67
C LYS A 244 -22.37 -25.79 -29.32
N LYS A 245 -21.70 -24.75 -28.84
CA LYS A 245 -21.77 -23.37 -29.36
C LYS A 245 -20.55 -22.99 -30.22
N GLY A 246 -19.61 -23.93 -30.40
CA GLY A 246 -18.40 -23.73 -31.20
C GLY A 246 -17.26 -23.06 -30.43
N ASN A 247 -17.33 -22.90 -29.09
CA ASN A 247 -16.26 -22.36 -28.29
C ASN A 247 -15.30 -23.45 -27.86
N PRO A 248 -13.99 -23.16 -27.69
CA PRO A 248 -13.03 -24.09 -27.13
C PRO A 248 -13.44 -24.59 -25.74
N VAL A 249 -13.42 -25.89 -25.53
CA VAL A 249 -13.59 -26.49 -24.19
C VAL A 249 -12.31 -26.30 -23.41
N ILE A 250 -12.37 -25.60 -22.27
CA ILE A 250 -11.19 -25.31 -21.44
C ILE A 250 -10.74 -26.54 -20.65
N ASP A 251 -9.48 -26.83 -20.71
CA ASP A 251 -8.82 -27.84 -19.88
C ASP A 251 -8.60 -27.28 -18.46
N LYS A 252 -9.43 -27.70 -17.51
CA LYS A 252 -9.38 -27.21 -16.13
C LYS A 252 -8.12 -27.67 -15.36
N GLU A 253 -7.48 -28.75 -15.80
CA GLU A 253 -6.26 -29.26 -15.17
C GLU A 253 -5.01 -28.49 -15.62
N ARG A 254 -5.06 -27.93 -16.85
CA ARG A 254 -3.98 -27.15 -17.44
C ARG A 254 -4.25 -25.66 -17.51
N SER A 255 -5.36 -25.22 -16.93
CA SER A 255 -5.79 -23.82 -16.93
C SER A 255 -5.86 -23.31 -15.51
N GLY A 256 -5.71 -21.97 -15.35
CA GLY A 256 -5.83 -21.30 -14.06
C GLY A 256 -4.50 -20.79 -13.51
N ASP A 257 -3.39 -21.10 -14.15
CA ASP A 257 -2.11 -20.47 -13.84
C ASP A 257 -2.21 -18.97 -14.18
N THR A 258 -1.67 -18.17 -13.29
CA THR A 258 -1.70 -16.70 -13.41
C THR A 258 -0.30 -16.18 -13.55
N GLU A 259 -0.08 -15.38 -14.60
CA GLU A 259 1.17 -14.68 -14.85
C GLU A 259 1.02 -13.20 -14.51
N ILE A 260 2.09 -12.61 -13.99
CA ILE A 260 2.20 -11.18 -13.71
C ILE A 260 3.15 -10.57 -14.72
N ILE A 261 2.58 -9.72 -15.58
CA ILE A 261 3.32 -9.10 -16.70
C ILE A 261 3.49 -7.61 -16.39
N PRO A 262 4.71 -7.12 -16.13
CA PRO A 262 4.94 -5.70 -15.92
C PRO A 262 4.49 -4.85 -17.13
N PHE A 263 3.96 -3.66 -16.89
CA PHE A 263 3.62 -2.72 -17.97
C PHE A 263 4.84 -2.32 -18.81
N THR A 264 6.03 -2.46 -18.23
CA THR A 264 7.31 -2.18 -18.89
C THR A 264 7.85 -3.34 -19.71
N TYR A 265 7.16 -4.50 -19.75
CA TYR A 265 7.61 -5.63 -20.57
C TYR A 265 7.54 -5.27 -22.07
N GLU A 266 8.65 -5.38 -22.76
CA GLU A 266 8.77 -5.02 -24.17
C GLU A 266 7.89 -5.91 -25.06
N GLY A 267 7.01 -5.29 -25.85
CA GLY A 267 6.02 -5.98 -26.66
C GLY A 267 4.75 -6.40 -25.92
N GLY A 268 4.65 -6.10 -24.61
CA GLY A 268 3.42 -6.29 -23.83
C GLY A 268 3.03 -7.75 -23.61
N ILE A 269 1.72 -7.98 -23.41
CA ILE A 269 1.17 -9.30 -23.06
C ILE A 269 1.47 -10.35 -24.13
N ASP A 270 1.29 -10.02 -25.40
CA ASP A 270 1.44 -10.99 -26.50
C ASP A 270 2.89 -11.48 -26.62
N ALA A 271 3.87 -10.55 -26.50
CA ALA A 271 5.28 -10.89 -26.52
C ALA A 271 5.68 -11.73 -25.28
N PHE A 272 5.16 -11.40 -24.10
CA PHE A 272 5.39 -12.20 -22.90
C PHE A 272 4.90 -13.64 -23.07
N ILE A 273 3.66 -13.81 -23.56
CA ILE A 273 3.09 -15.14 -23.78
C ILE A 273 3.92 -15.94 -24.77
N GLN A 274 4.41 -15.32 -25.84
CA GLN A 274 5.23 -15.99 -26.85
C GLN A 274 6.62 -16.38 -26.36
N ASN A 275 7.21 -15.57 -25.46
CA ASN A 275 8.60 -15.75 -25.05
C ASN A 275 8.75 -16.56 -23.78
N GLU A 276 7.81 -16.44 -22.84
CA GLU A 276 7.96 -16.95 -21.47
C GLU A 276 6.97 -18.10 -21.14
N VAL A 277 5.88 -18.24 -21.91
CA VAL A 277 4.87 -19.28 -21.65
C VAL A 277 5.06 -20.42 -22.64
N HIS A 278 5.50 -21.59 -22.13
CA HIS A 278 5.75 -22.82 -22.91
C HIS A 278 4.67 -23.90 -22.70
#